data_a5d6115536428aa0fbea77668345e6ab
#
_entry.id   a5d6115536428aa0fbea77668345e6ab
#
_cell.length_a   1.000
_cell.length_b   1.000
_cell.length_c   1.000
_cell.angle_alpha   90.00
_cell.angle_beta   90.00
_cell.angle_gamma   90.00
#
_symmetry.space_group_name_H-M   'P 1'
#
loop_
_entity.id
_entity.type
_entity.pdbx_description
1 polymer ?
#
loop_
_entity_poly.entity_id
_entity_poly.type
_entity_poly.pdbx_seq_one_letter_code
_entity_poly.pdbx_strand_id
1 'polypeptide(L)'
;MANRAVLACVEECCRKVTGNWNPFGGKVVILLGDFRQTCPVIPRGTRVDAINACISRCHLWPLFQVSRLITPIRNAEDPHFAAFIDDIGDGAGPHINLSFLTHTTNIKDVINFVYDQGVIHDPPACL
;
A
#
# COMPACT_ATOMS: atom_id res chain seq x y z
N MET A 1 -3.41 3.00 5.05
CA MET A 1 -2.19 3.68 5.58
C MET A 1 -2.48 4.23 6.97
N ALA A 2 -1.52 4.16 7.89
CA ALA A 2 -1.68 4.72 9.22
C ALA A 2 -1.73 6.26 9.19
N ASN A 3 -2.56 6.84 10.06
CA ASN A 3 -2.61 8.27 10.27
C ASN A 3 -1.37 8.72 11.07
N ARG A 4 -0.84 9.91 10.77
CA ARG A 4 0.30 10.50 11.50
C ARG A 4 0.08 10.56 13.01
N ALA A 5 -1.16 10.75 13.45
CA ALA A 5 -1.50 10.78 14.87
C ALA A 5 -1.27 9.44 15.56
N VAL A 6 -1.45 8.31 14.85
CA VAL A 6 -1.16 6.98 15.38
C VAL A 6 0.34 6.82 15.65
N LEU A 7 1.18 7.25 14.71
CA LEU A 7 2.64 7.20 14.91
C LEU A 7 3.08 8.06 16.10
N ALA A 8 2.54 9.27 16.21
CA ALA A 8 2.83 10.17 17.33
C ALA A 8 2.37 9.58 18.67
N CYS A 9 1.20 8.95 18.70
CA CYS A 9 0.69 8.28 19.90
C CYS A 9 1.58 7.10 20.32
N VAL A 10 1.97 6.26 19.38
CA VAL A 10 2.89 5.13 19.65
C VAL A 10 4.22 5.62 20.20
N GLU A 11 4.78 6.67 19.63
CA GLU A 11 6.03 7.27 20.08
C GLU A 11 5.91 7.78 21.52
N GLU A 12 4.84 8.51 21.83
CA GLU A 12 4.58 9.02 23.18
C GLU A 12 4.38 7.89 24.19
N CYS A 13 3.64 6.85 23.83
CA CYS A 13 3.48 5.65 24.66
C CYS A 13 4.83 4.97 24.94
N CYS A 14 5.68 4.83 23.93
CA CYS A 14 7.01 4.23 24.10
C CYS A 14 7.84 5.02 25.11
N ARG A 15 7.87 6.35 25.00
CA ARG A 15 8.59 7.20 25.97
C ARG A 15 8.07 7.05 27.39
N LYS A 16 6.74 7.07 27.57
CA LYS A 16 6.12 6.93 28.88
C LYS A 16 6.41 5.57 29.53
N VAL A 17 6.30 4.49 28.76
CA VAL A 17 6.52 3.13 29.29
C VAL A 17 7.98 2.88 29.63
N THR A 18 8.91 3.40 28.82
CA THR A 18 10.36 3.21 29.06
C THR A 18 10.95 4.19 30.05
N GLY A 19 10.27 5.29 30.37
CA GLY A 19 10.82 6.40 31.14
C GLY A 19 11.97 7.14 30.42
N ASN A 20 12.14 6.89 29.12
CA ASN A 20 13.21 7.46 28.32
C ASN A 20 12.64 8.47 27.30
N TRP A 21 13.12 9.71 27.34
CA TRP A 21 12.61 10.81 26.52
C TRP A 21 13.20 10.87 25.10
N ASN A 22 14.11 9.98 24.76
CA ASN A 22 14.55 9.83 23.37
C ASN A 22 13.38 9.37 22.48
N PRO A 23 13.41 9.67 21.18
CA PRO A 23 12.37 9.21 20.25
C PRO A 23 12.10 7.70 20.42
N PHE A 24 10.82 7.33 20.47
CA PHE A 24 10.33 5.98 20.73
C PHE A 24 10.90 5.34 22.00
N GLY A 25 11.23 6.14 23.03
CA GLY A 25 11.83 5.62 24.26
C GLY A 25 13.21 5.02 24.05
N GLY A 26 13.96 5.45 23.02
CA GLY A 26 15.26 4.90 22.65
C GLY A 26 15.19 3.51 21.99
N LYS A 27 14.01 3.06 21.56
CA LYS A 27 13.84 1.78 20.86
C LYS A 27 14.04 1.93 19.36
N VAL A 28 14.54 0.87 18.73
CA VAL A 28 14.58 0.76 17.26
C VAL A 28 13.16 0.49 16.76
N VAL A 29 12.70 1.28 15.80
CA VAL A 29 11.39 1.15 15.18
C VAL A 29 11.55 0.96 13.68
N ILE A 30 10.93 -0.09 13.14
CA ILE A 30 10.91 -0.37 11.72
C ILE A 30 9.46 -0.22 11.24
N LEU A 31 9.25 0.64 10.25
CA LEU A 31 7.96 0.83 9.61
C LEU A 31 7.97 0.13 8.25
N LEU A 32 6.97 -0.69 8.01
CA LEU A 32 6.77 -1.36 6.72
C LEU A 32 5.45 -0.87 6.13
N GLY A 33 5.44 -0.60 4.84
CA GLY A 33 4.22 -0.15 4.16
C GLY A 33 4.46 0.24 2.72
N ASP A 34 3.35 0.52 2.03
CA ASP A 34 3.37 1.00 0.66
C ASP A 34 2.41 2.19 0.54
N PHE A 35 2.95 3.35 0.17
CA PHE A 35 2.19 4.58 -0.01
C PHE A 35 1.22 4.52 -1.20
N ARG A 36 1.43 3.60 -2.14
CA ARG A 36 0.59 3.44 -3.32
C ARG A 36 -0.70 2.66 -3.05
N GLN A 37 -0.78 1.91 -1.94
CA GLN A 37 -1.91 1.02 -1.68
C GLN A 37 -3.13 1.75 -1.10
N THR A 38 -2.96 2.54 -0.06
CA THR A 38 -4.08 3.17 0.65
C THR A 38 -3.71 4.55 1.19
N CYS A 39 -4.66 5.49 1.11
CA CYS A 39 -4.56 6.79 1.79
C CYS A 39 -5.25 6.75 3.16
N PRO A 40 -4.86 7.61 4.12
CA PRO A 40 -5.62 7.81 5.34
C PRO A 40 -7.04 8.26 5.01
N VAL A 41 -8.04 7.66 5.67
CA VAL A 41 -9.43 8.07 5.53
C VAL A 41 -9.75 9.09 6.61
N ILE A 42 -10.20 10.28 6.20
CA ILE A 42 -10.68 11.33 7.09
C ILE A 42 -12.18 11.51 6.83
N PRO A 43 -13.05 11.11 7.77
CA PRO A 43 -14.49 11.26 7.59
C PRO A 43 -14.85 12.72 7.30
N ARG A 44 -15.58 12.98 6.21
CA ARG A 44 -15.95 14.32 5.72
C ARG A 44 -14.76 15.25 5.42
N GLY A 45 -13.55 14.70 5.35
CA GLY A 45 -12.34 15.45 5.02
C GLY A 45 -12.17 15.69 3.53
N THR A 46 -11.37 16.69 3.20
CA THR A 46 -10.93 17.00 1.85
C THR A 46 -9.71 16.17 1.46
N ARG A 47 -9.30 16.24 0.16
CA ARG A 47 -8.03 15.66 -0.30
C ARG A 47 -6.82 16.21 0.48
N VAL A 48 -6.85 17.50 0.81
CA VAL A 48 -5.78 18.14 1.60
C VAL A 48 -5.69 17.56 3.01
N ASP A 49 -6.85 17.30 3.63
CA ASP A 49 -6.90 16.68 4.96
C ASP A 49 -6.32 15.27 4.94
N ALA A 50 -6.62 14.48 3.91
CA ALA A 50 -6.06 13.15 3.74
C ALA A 50 -4.53 13.19 3.56
N ILE A 51 -4.01 14.14 2.75
CA ILE A 51 -2.56 14.35 2.58
C ILE A 51 -1.91 14.74 3.91
N ASN A 52 -2.51 15.68 4.64
CA ASN A 52 -1.98 16.14 5.92
C ASN A 52 -2.03 15.06 7.01
N ALA A 53 -2.94 14.10 6.89
CA ALA A 53 -3.03 12.97 7.82
C ALA A 53 -2.01 11.86 7.51
N CYS A 54 -1.33 11.89 6.37
CA CYS A 54 -0.34 10.88 6.00
C CYS A 54 0.80 10.80 7.02
N ILE A 55 1.30 9.60 7.23
CA ILE A 55 2.42 9.31 8.14
C ILE A 55 3.69 10.11 7.76
N SER A 56 3.91 10.36 6.47
CA SER A 56 5.02 11.17 5.95
C SER A 56 4.93 12.65 6.36
N ARG A 57 3.78 13.12 6.84
CA ARG A 57 3.58 14.47 7.38
C ARG A 57 3.73 14.52 8.91
N CYS A 58 4.08 13.40 9.55
CA CYS A 58 4.40 13.38 10.96
C CYS A 58 5.73 14.10 11.22
N HIS A 59 5.82 14.86 12.32
CA HIS A 59 7.07 15.50 12.74
C HIS A 59 8.19 14.50 13.05
N LEU A 60 7.85 13.23 13.28
CA LEU A 60 8.81 12.15 13.48
C LEU A 60 9.39 11.60 12.18
N TRP A 61 8.75 11.89 11.02
CA TRP A 61 9.16 11.33 9.74
C TRP A 61 10.63 11.58 9.38
N PRO A 62 11.21 12.78 9.63
CA PRO A 62 12.62 13.04 9.36
C PRO A 62 13.60 12.18 10.17
N LEU A 63 13.13 11.50 11.23
CA LEU A 63 13.98 10.60 12.02
C LEU A 63 14.16 9.22 11.38
N PHE A 64 13.35 8.89 10.37
CA PHE A 64 13.41 7.59 9.70
C PHE A 64 14.32 7.63 8.49
N GLN A 65 15.17 6.61 8.37
CA GLN A 65 15.85 6.31 7.12
C GLN A 65 14.92 5.51 6.22
N VAL A 66 14.57 6.07 5.07
CA VAL A 66 13.67 5.42 4.12
C VAL A 66 14.46 4.55 3.16
N SER A 67 14.14 3.27 3.11
CA SER A 67 14.65 2.31 2.14
C SER A 67 13.52 1.81 1.24
N ARG A 68 13.75 1.73 -0.06
CA ARG A 68 12.77 1.22 -1.03
C ARG A 68 13.12 -0.21 -1.43
N LEU A 69 12.11 -1.06 -1.44
CA LEU A 69 12.19 -2.37 -2.07
C LEU A 69 11.85 -2.20 -3.55
N ILE A 70 12.80 -2.46 -4.43
CA ILE A 70 12.67 -2.22 -5.88
C ILE A 70 12.59 -3.51 -6.70
N THR A 71 12.96 -4.65 -6.15
CA THR A 71 12.92 -5.91 -6.89
C THR A 71 11.54 -6.54 -6.77
N PRO A 72 10.75 -6.62 -7.86
CA PRO A 72 9.45 -7.28 -7.85
C PRO A 72 9.65 -8.80 -7.79
N ILE A 73 9.23 -9.43 -6.68
CA ILE A 73 9.34 -10.89 -6.53
C ILE A 73 8.15 -11.60 -7.20
N ARG A 74 6.94 -11.04 -7.06
CA ARG A 74 5.70 -11.68 -7.56
C ARG A 74 5.63 -11.74 -9.08
N ASN A 75 6.17 -10.73 -9.75
CA ASN A 75 6.13 -10.57 -11.21
C ASN A 75 7.52 -10.71 -11.82
N ALA A 76 8.44 -11.45 -11.17
CA ALA A 76 9.81 -11.62 -11.64
C ALA A 76 9.88 -12.32 -13.00
N GLU A 77 8.90 -13.18 -13.31
CA GLU A 77 8.81 -13.92 -14.56
C GLU A 77 8.23 -13.08 -15.72
N ASP A 78 7.57 -11.97 -15.44
CA ASP A 78 7.02 -11.04 -16.43
C ASP A 78 7.48 -9.59 -16.18
N PRO A 79 8.67 -9.22 -16.66
CA PRO A 79 9.21 -7.86 -16.48
C PRO A 79 8.37 -6.76 -17.13
N HIS A 80 7.66 -7.07 -18.23
CA HIS A 80 6.77 -6.12 -18.91
C HIS A 80 5.55 -5.78 -18.04
N PHE A 81 4.93 -6.80 -17.46
CA PHE A 81 3.82 -6.60 -16.56
C PHE A 81 4.27 -5.92 -15.26
N ALA A 82 5.45 -6.25 -14.74
CA ALA A 82 6.02 -5.58 -13.57
C ALA A 82 6.21 -4.08 -13.82
N ALA A 83 6.82 -3.70 -14.96
CA ALA A 83 6.99 -2.29 -15.33
C ALA A 83 5.64 -1.57 -15.49
N PHE A 84 4.66 -2.20 -16.12
CA PHE A 84 3.32 -1.67 -16.28
C PHE A 84 2.64 -1.37 -14.94
N ILE A 85 2.74 -2.28 -13.97
CA ILE A 85 2.17 -2.07 -12.63
C ILE A 85 2.89 -0.94 -11.88
N ASP A 86 4.21 -0.82 -12.05
CA ASP A 86 4.98 0.28 -11.46
C ASP A 86 4.60 1.63 -12.07
N ASP A 87 4.42 1.73 -13.37
CA ASP A 87 3.97 2.95 -14.06
C ASP A 87 2.59 3.40 -13.56
N ILE A 88 1.66 2.45 -13.37
CA ILE A 88 0.36 2.74 -12.75
C ILE A 88 0.55 3.27 -11.31
N GLY A 89 1.37 2.58 -10.53
CA GLY A 89 1.61 2.90 -9.13
C GLY A 89 2.26 4.26 -8.91
N ASP A 90 3.15 4.65 -9.80
CA ASP A 90 3.86 5.94 -9.74
C ASP A 90 3.06 7.09 -10.41
N GLY A 91 1.98 6.78 -11.09
CA GLY A 91 1.18 7.77 -11.81
C GLY A 91 1.93 8.37 -13.00
N ALA A 92 2.74 7.56 -13.67
CA ALA A 92 3.75 7.99 -14.64
C ALA A 92 3.20 8.60 -15.94
N GLY A 93 1.89 8.80 -16.08
CA GLY A 93 1.34 9.47 -17.25
C GLY A 93 -0.17 9.66 -17.22
N PRO A 94 -0.67 10.57 -18.07
CA PRO A 94 -2.11 10.80 -18.22
C PRO A 94 -2.83 9.62 -18.89
N HIS A 95 -2.09 8.77 -19.62
CA HIS A 95 -2.64 7.65 -20.37
C HIS A 95 -1.74 6.44 -20.25
N ILE A 96 -2.28 5.38 -19.65
CA ILE A 96 -1.66 4.06 -19.62
C ILE A 96 -2.29 3.22 -20.72
N ASN A 97 -1.45 2.62 -21.56
CA ASN A 97 -1.94 1.77 -22.64
C ASN A 97 -2.41 0.42 -22.07
N LEU A 98 -3.71 0.17 -22.15
CA LEU A 98 -4.34 -1.08 -21.70
C LEU A 98 -4.57 -2.09 -22.84
N SER A 99 -4.08 -1.82 -24.05
CA SER A 99 -4.40 -2.62 -25.25
C SER A 99 -3.91 -4.07 -25.17
N PHE A 100 -2.95 -4.36 -24.31
CA PHE A 100 -2.45 -5.73 -24.11
C PHE A 100 -3.26 -6.53 -23.09
N LEU A 101 -4.17 -5.88 -22.35
CA LEU A 101 -5.09 -6.58 -21.43
C LEU A 101 -6.31 -7.08 -22.19
N THR A 102 -6.79 -8.25 -21.81
CA THR A 102 -8.07 -8.77 -22.31
C THR A 102 -9.21 -7.92 -21.76
N HIS A 103 -10.05 -7.45 -22.66
CA HIS A 103 -11.21 -6.62 -22.31
C HIS A 103 -12.51 -7.42 -22.50
N THR A 104 -13.40 -7.32 -21.55
CA THR A 104 -14.77 -7.79 -21.68
C THR A 104 -15.74 -6.85 -20.97
N THR A 105 -16.97 -6.76 -21.46
CA THR A 105 -18.09 -6.06 -20.81
C THR A 105 -19.00 -7.01 -20.04
N ASN A 106 -18.73 -8.32 -20.12
CA ASN A 106 -19.58 -9.34 -19.52
C ASN A 106 -18.90 -9.93 -18.28
N ILE A 107 -19.55 -9.79 -17.15
CA ILE A 107 -19.03 -10.31 -15.87
C ILE A 107 -18.82 -11.83 -15.87
N LYS A 108 -19.64 -12.59 -16.64
CA LYS A 108 -19.49 -14.03 -16.75
C LYS A 108 -18.19 -14.44 -17.43
N ASP A 109 -17.75 -13.65 -18.43
CA ASP A 109 -16.48 -13.91 -19.11
C ASP A 109 -15.31 -13.67 -18.16
N VAL A 110 -15.40 -12.63 -17.30
CA VAL A 110 -14.40 -12.38 -16.25
C VAL A 110 -14.32 -13.56 -15.27
N ILE A 111 -15.49 -14.04 -14.82
CA ILE A 111 -15.56 -15.18 -13.89
C ILE A 111 -14.96 -16.43 -14.54
N ASN A 112 -15.31 -16.73 -15.78
CA ASN A 112 -14.81 -17.90 -16.51
C ASN A 112 -13.30 -17.80 -16.82
N PHE A 113 -12.77 -16.57 -16.95
CA PHE A 113 -11.34 -16.34 -17.15
C PHE A 113 -10.53 -16.54 -15.87
N VAL A 114 -11.08 -16.08 -14.73
CA VAL A 114 -10.38 -16.14 -13.43
C VAL A 114 -10.51 -17.50 -12.77
N TYR A 115 -11.68 -18.14 -12.92
CA TYR A 115 -11.98 -19.41 -12.28
C TYR A 115 -12.25 -20.49 -13.33
N ASP A 116 -11.49 -21.57 -13.24
CA ASP A 116 -11.82 -22.79 -14.02
C ASP A 116 -13.21 -23.30 -13.59
N GLN A 117 -13.92 -23.94 -14.52
CA GLN A 117 -15.24 -24.53 -14.28
C GLN A 117 -15.22 -25.53 -13.11
N GLY A 118 -14.12 -26.25 -12.91
CA GLY A 118 -13.92 -27.13 -11.76
C GLY A 118 -13.93 -26.39 -10.42
N VAL A 119 -13.34 -25.22 -10.36
CA VAL A 119 -13.26 -24.38 -9.15
C VAL A 119 -14.62 -23.79 -8.78
N ILE A 120 -15.44 -23.45 -9.77
CA ILE A 120 -16.79 -22.91 -9.53
C ILE A 120 -17.72 -23.98 -8.94
N HIS A 121 -17.53 -25.24 -9.32
CA HIS A 121 -18.37 -26.35 -8.87
C HIS A 121 -17.91 -27.05 -7.59
N ASP A 122 -16.65 -26.80 -7.17
CA ASP A 122 -16.10 -27.33 -5.92
C ASP A 122 -15.50 -26.20 -5.05
N PRO A 123 -16.33 -25.49 -4.29
CA PRO A 123 -15.91 -24.37 -3.43
C PRO A 123 -14.81 -24.68 -2.42
N PRO A 124 -14.65 -25.90 -1.87
CA PRO A 124 -13.56 -26.23 -0.95
C PRO A 124 -12.17 -26.17 -1.59
N ALA A 125 -12.07 -26.27 -2.91
CA ALA A 125 -10.80 -26.13 -3.63
C ALA A 125 -10.32 -24.67 -3.73
N CYS A 126 -11.12 -23.70 -3.27
CA CYS A 126 -10.81 -22.26 -3.31
C CYS A 126 -10.20 -21.72 -2.00
N LEU A 127 -10.05 -22.55 -0.97
CA LEU A 127 -9.44 -22.23 0.32
C LEU A 127 -8.04 -22.85 0.41
#